data_3efb4876e49327c8dec2713a9cd11318
#
_entry.id   3efb4876e49327c8dec2713a9cd11318
#
_cell.length_a   1.000
_cell.length_b   1.000
_cell.length_c   1.000
_cell.angle_alpha   90.00
_cell.angle_beta   90.00
_cell.angle_gamma   90.00
#
_symmetry.space_group_name_H-M   'P 1'
#
loop_
_entity.id
_entity.type
_entity.pdbx_description
1 polymer ?
#
loop_
_entity_poly.entity_id
_entity_poly.type
_entity_poly.pdbx_seq_one_letter_code
_entity_poly.pdbx_strand_id
1 'polypeptide(L)'
;MFKLDVCNSAWGAKEVLKFYKILPKHATVIDSKLTTISDTLCSVNQPHPSPPTFAPNDWHGALFLTFANRHGATELIENLGQAPLKVQRPFYPEGDEACHTVIMHTAGGIVGGDRLSLDIRLLPNSNALLTTPAAAKVYRTQGREARQTVAIAVAASAVLEWLPQETIVFDGALYRQDLRIDLAPNAHWIGWDMTRFGRTARGEKFINGVWRSHTEVWQNDRPVWIDRQWLPGSDVLFHSPHGLAGSPIVGSFAYIGQAVDPELVQAARSLWSGTLGETGVTRLQTGMLCRYRGTSTIEMRQWFIAVWQLVRATLFKRSVCIPRVWQL
;
A
#
# COMPACT_ATOMS: atom_id res chain seq x y z
N MET A 1 7.13 -20.10 -11.51
CA MET A 1 8.25 -19.27 -11.06
C MET A 1 8.04 -17.90 -11.67
N PHE A 2 7.36 -16.98 -10.96
CA PHE A 2 7.24 -15.60 -11.44
C PHE A 2 8.66 -15.08 -11.61
N LYS A 3 9.09 -14.79 -12.84
CA LYS A 3 10.26 -13.95 -13.05
C LYS A 3 9.95 -12.58 -12.46
N LEU A 4 10.44 -12.36 -11.27
CA LEU A 4 10.62 -11.02 -10.74
C LEU A 4 11.71 -10.40 -11.58
N ASP A 5 11.36 -9.54 -12.54
CA ASP A 5 12.31 -8.55 -13.04
C ASP A 5 12.60 -7.58 -11.89
N VAL A 6 13.42 -8.05 -10.97
CA VAL A 6 14.17 -7.17 -10.09
C VAL A 6 15.15 -6.48 -11.02
N CYS A 7 14.84 -5.26 -11.43
CA CYS A 7 15.72 -4.40 -12.19
C CYS A 7 16.97 -4.08 -11.35
N ASN A 8 17.90 -5.04 -11.31
CA ASN A 8 19.29 -4.90 -10.95
C ASN A 8 20.11 -5.27 -12.18
N SER A 9 19.99 -4.47 -13.24
CA SER A 9 20.93 -4.50 -14.36
C SER A 9 21.19 -3.09 -14.79
N ALA A 10 22.47 -2.73 -14.78
CA ALA A 10 23.06 -1.52 -15.26
C ALA A 10 22.62 -1.23 -16.71
N TRP A 11 21.61 -0.41 -16.88
CA TRP A 11 21.35 0.27 -18.14
C TRP A 11 22.10 1.58 -18.14
N GLY A 12 23.01 1.70 -19.11
CA GLY A 12 23.86 2.86 -19.26
C GLY A 12 23.02 4.13 -19.42
N ALA A 13 23.47 5.19 -18.79
CA ALA A 13 22.86 6.52 -18.69
C ALA A 13 22.49 7.23 -20.02
N LYS A 14 22.58 6.55 -21.17
CA LYS A 14 22.33 7.14 -22.50
C LYS A 14 20.93 6.85 -23.08
N GLU A 15 20.19 5.90 -22.58
CA GLU A 15 18.84 5.62 -23.12
C GLU A 15 17.68 6.23 -22.32
N VAL A 16 17.91 6.64 -21.08
CA VAL A 16 16.88 7.31 -20.25
C VAL A 16 16.58 8.74 -20.73
N LEU A 17 17.49 9.34 -21.51
CA LEU A 17 17.36 10.73 -22.00
C LEU A 17 16.45 10.91 -23.23
N LYS A 18 15.88 9.85 -23.80
CA LYS A 18 14.99 9.96 -24.98
C LYS A 18 13.50 10.14 -24.66
N PHE A 19 13.08 9.99 -23.42
CA PHE A 19 11.67 10.12 -23.03
C PHE A 19 11.28 11.46 -22.36
N TYR A 20 12.24 12.40 -22.18
CA TYR A 20 11.97 13.70 -21.54
C TYR A 20 12.14 14.89 -22.50
N LYS A 21 11.57 14.82 -23.67
CA LYS A 21 11.53 15.98 -24.59
C LYS A 21 10.12 16.27 -25.05
N ILE A 22 9.23 16.70 -24.15
CA ILE A 22 8.05 17.50 -24.49
C ILE A 22 7.57 18.20 -23.20
N LEU A 23 8.13 19.36 -22.88
CA LEU A 23 7.50 20.43 -22.08
C LEU A 23 8.13 21.77 -22.48
N PRO A 24 7.35 22.85 -22.60
CA PRO A 24 7.81 24.11 -23.17
C PRO A 24 8.63 24.94 -22.19
N LYS A 25 9.64 25.61 -22.75
CA LYS A 25 10.57 26.56 -22.10
C LYS A 25 9.86 27.87 -21.78
N HIS A 26 9.83 28.28 -20.52
CA HIS A 26 9.96 29.68 -20.11
C HIS A 26 10.57 29.70 -18.70
N ALA A 27 11.84 30.06 -18.65
CA ALA A 27 12.56 30.45 -17.44
C ALA A 27 13.22 31.78 -17.70
N THR A 28 12.87 32.79 -16.92
CA THR A 28 13.52 34.07 -16.85
C THR A 28 14.55 34.06 -15.72
N VAL A 29 15.78 34.36 -16.04
CA VAL A 29 16.91 34.54 -15.14
C VAL A 29 16.74 35.85 -14.36
N ILE A 30 16.96 35.87 -13.04
CA ILE A 30 17.28 37.05 -12.25
C ILE A 30 18.38 36.71 -11.22
N ASP A 31 19.28 37.67 -11.16
CA ASP A 31 20.62 37.78 -10.68
C ASP A 31 20.79 37.73 -9.13
N SER A 32 22.03 37.48 -8.74
CA SER A 32 22.62 37.37 -7.41
C SER A 32 22.46 38.61 -6.52
N LYS A 33 22.24 38.38 -5.21
CA LYS A 33 22.94 39.09 -4.11
C LYS A 33 22.86 38.32 -2.78
N LEU A 34 23.99 38.08 -2.18
CA LEU A 34 24.20 37.60 -0.81
C LEU A 34 23.61 38.59 0.21
N THR A 35 22.92 38.05 1.23
CA THR A 35 22.90 38.67 2.60
C THR A 35 22.48 37.65 3.66
N THR A 36 23.36 37.42 4.62
CA THR A 36 23.26 37.18 6.05
C THR A 36 22.20 36.17 6.60
N ILE A 37 22.73 35.17 7.31
CA ILE A 37 22.09 34.19 8.16
C ILE A 37 21.31 34.90 9.29
N SER A 38 20.05 34.57 9.42
CA SER A 38 19.25 34.80 10.63
C SER A 38 18.17 33.71 10.73
N ASP A 39 18.02 33.17 11.92
CA ASP A 39 17.10 32.13 12.35
C ASP A 39 15.73 32.18 11.66
N THR A 40 15.38 31.10 10.96
CA THR A 40 14.03 30.96 10.42
C THR A 40 13.50 29.59 10.77
N LEU A 41 12.59 29.54 11.73
CA LEU A 41 11.57 28.55 11.92
C LEU A 41 10.96 28.24 10.54
N CYS A 42 11.22 27.05 10.01
CA CYS A 42 10.65 26.57 8.77
C CYS A 42 9.16 26.29 8.99
N SER A 43 8.33 27.29 8.75
CA SER A 43 6.88 27.13 8.66
C SER A 43 6.57 26.31 7.41
N VAL A 44 6.20 25.05 7.58
CA VAL A 44 5.64 24.22 6.51
C VAL A 44 4.20 24.70 6.23
N ASN A 45 4.09 25.83 5.55
CA ASN A 45 2.85 26.28 4.92
C ASN A 45 2.92 25.86 3.44
N GLN A 46 2.73 24.56 3.17
CA GLN A 46 2.34 24.17 1.82
C GLN A 46 0.83 24.31 1.70
N PRO A 47 0.32 25.02 0.68
CA PRO A 47 -1.12 25.13 0.46
C PRO A 47 -1.68 23.72 0.25
N HIS A 48 -2.77 23.40 0.97
CA HIS A 48 -3.53 22.19 0.71
C HIS A 48 -3.87 22.13 -0.77
N PRO A 49 -3.57 21.01 -1.46
CA PRO A 49 -4.05 20.84 -2.82
C PRO A 49 -5.58 20.93 -2.78
N SER A 50 -6.14 21.85 -3.56
CA SER A 50 -7.58 21.93 -3.76
C SER A 50 -8.11 20.57 -4.17
N PRO A 51 -9.27 20.12 -3.65
CA PRO A 51 -9.83 18.84 -4.06
C PRO A 51 -9.96 18.81 -5.59
N PRO A 52 -9.54 17.73 -6.26
CA PRO A 52 -9.61 17.64 -7.70
C PRO A 52 -11.05 17.82 -8.18
N THR A 53 -11.27 18.67 -9.16
CA THR A 53 -12.57 18.83 -9.83
C THR A 53 -12.84 17.61 -10.69
N PHE A 54 -13.89 16.84 -10.36
CA PHE A 54 -14.28 15.61 -11.06
C PHE A 54 -15.43 15.87 -12.05
N ALA A 55 -15.50 15.05 -13.09
CA ALA A 55 -16.63 15.07 -14.02
C ALA A 55 -17.94 14.75 -13.27
N PRO A 56 -19.08 15.38 -13.63
CA PRO A 56 -20.33 15.32 -12.85
C PRO A 56 -20.94 13.90 -12.66
N ASN A 57 -20.45 12.91 -13.36
CA ASN A 57 -21.01 11.54 -13.39
C ASN A 57 -20.10 10.46 -12.77
N ASP A 58 -18.96 10.81 -12.17
CA ASP A 58 -18.08 9.85 -11.52
C ASP A 58 -18.34 9.86 -10.01
N TRP A 59 -18.72 8.69 -9.47
CA TRP A 59 -18.83 8.54 -8.03
C TRP A 59 -17.43 8.48 -7.43
N HIS A 60 -17.11 9.50 -6.64
CA HIS A 60 -15.80 9.66 -6.04
C HIS A 60 -15.89 9.66 -4.52
N GLY A 61 -15.33 8.64 -3.89
CA GLY A 61 -15.09 8.61 -2.45
C GLY A 61 -13.70 9.14 -2.13
N ALA A 62 -13.60 10.01 -1.13
CA ALA A 62 -12.33 10.56 -0.70
C ALA A 62 -12.14 10.46 0.81
N LEU A 63 -10.89 10.32 1.27
CA LEU A 63 -10.54 10.29 2.68
C LEU A 63 -9.16 10.94 2.88
N PHE A 64 -9.11 11.95 3.76
CA PHE A 64 -7.89 12.64 4.17
C PHE A 64 -7.68 12.41 5.66
N LEU A 65 -6.53 11.86 6.04
CA LEU A 65 -6.19 11.55 7.42
C LEU A 65 -4.84 12.14 7.77
N THR A 66 -4.75 12.84 8.90
CA THR A 66 -3.46 13.30 9.43
C THR A 66 -3.31 12.83 10.87
N PHE A 67 -2.19 12.18 11.15
CA PHE A 67 -1.81 11.69 12.48
C PHE A 67 -0.66 12.53 13.02
N ALA A 68 -0.71 12.87 14.31
CA ALA A 68 0.35 13.61 14.99
C ALA A 68 0.66 13.00 16.34
N ASN A 69 1.92 12.99 16.73
CA ASN A 69 2.29 12.70 18.11
C ASN A 69 2.07 13.96 18.96
N ARG A 70 1.21 13.86 19.97
CA ARG A 70 0.91 14.90 20.95
C ARG A 70 1.12 14.34 22.35
N HIS A 71 2.05 14.93 23.10
CA HIS A 71 2.34 14.52 24.47
C HIS A 71 2.72 13.03 24.64
N GLY A 72 3.35 12.45 23.62
CA GLY A 72 3.77 11.05 23.62
C GLY A 72 2.75 10.07 22.99
N ALA A 73 1.51 10.49 22.78
CA ALA A 73 0.48 9.68 22.12
C ALA A 73 0.23 10.11 20.67
N THR A 74 -0.03 9.16 19.78
CA THR A 74 -0.41 9.46 18.40
C THR A 74 -1.91 9.68 18.31
N GLU A 75 -2.32 10.84 17.83
CA GLU A 75 -3.72 11.22 17.63
C GLU A 75 -4.06 11.38 16.15
N LEU A 76 -5.27 11.00 15.76
CA LEU A 76 -5.87 11.39 14.47
C LEU A 76 -6.39 12.82 14.60
N ILE A 77 -5.64 13.80 14.06
CA ILE A 77 -5.92 15.23 14.20
C ILE A 77 -6.74 15.80 13.04
N GLU A 78 -6.76 15.12 11.91
CA GLU A 78 -7.58 15.51 10.75
C GLU A 78 -8.24 14.27 10.17
N ASN A 79 -9.54 14.35 9.94
CA ASN A 79 -10.37 13.29 9.38
C ASN A 79 -11.45 13.91 8.50
N LEU A 80 -11.15 14.06 7.21
CA LEU A 80 -12.08 14.59 6.22
C LEU A 80 -12.48 13.48 5.26
N GLY A 81 -13.73 13.11 5.26
CA GLY A 81 -14.26 12.00 4.46
C GLY A 81 -15.40 12.41 3.54
N GLN A 82 -15.35 11.94 2.31
CA GLN A 82 -16.44 11.94 1.35
C GLN A 82 -16.92 10.51 1.13
N ALA A 83 -18.23 10.29 1.29
CA ALA A 83 -18.84 8.98 1.08
C ALA A 83 -18.45 8.37 -0.29
N PRO A 84 -18.19 7.06 -0.36
CA PRO A 84 -18.48 6.04 0.66
C PRO A 84 -17.35 5.79 1.66
N LEU A 85 -16.28 6.57 1.65
CA LEU A 85 -15.16 6.40 2.56
C LEU A 85 -15.39 7.15 3.87
N LYS A 86 -15.08 6.49 4.98
CA LYS A 86 -15.04 7.08 6.33
C LYS A 86 -14.16 6.24 7.26
N VAL A 87 -13.84 6.77 8.45
CA VAL A 87 -13.18 6.01 9.51
C VAL A 87 -14.07 5.81 10.71
N GLN A 88 -13.83 4.75 11.46
CA GLN A 88 -14.35 4.59 12.81
C GLN A 88 -13.57 5.48 13.78
N ARG A 89 -14.15 5.72 14.98
CA ARG A 89 -13.41 6.40 16.04
C ARG A 89 -12.10 5.65 16.30
N PRO A 90 -10.94 6.33 16.30
CA PRO A 90 -9.65 5.73 16.65
C PRO A 90 -9.69 5.08 18.02
N PHE A 91 -8.91 4.04 18.22
CA PHE A 91 -8.78 3.32 19.49
C PHE A 91 -7.31 2.97 19.76
N TYR A 92 -6.99 2.71 21.01
CA TYR A 92 -5.63 2.62 21.52
C TYR A 92 -5.44 1.33 22.34
N PRO A 93 -5.48 0.15 21.71
CA PRO A 93 -5.36 -1.12 22.42
C PRO A 93 -3.95 -1.39 22.94
N GLU A 94 -2.97 -0.63 22.44
CA GLU A 94 -1.56 -0.67 22.82
C GLU A 94 -1.18 0.53 23.72
N GLY A 95 -2.15 1.22 24.32
CA GLY A 95 -1.92 2.47 25.01
C GLY A 95 -1.48 3.57 24.04
N ASP A 96 -0.57 4.43 24.46
CA ASP A 96 -0.12 5.59 23.68
C ASP A 96 0.84 5.23 22.53
N GLU A 97 1.28 3.96 22.44
CA GLU A 97 2.31 3.54 21.47
C GLU A 97 1.83 3.57 20.02
N ALA A 98 0.54 3.29 19.75
CA ALA A 98 0.01 3.30 18.39
C ALA A 98 -1.48 3.63 18.32
N CYS A 99 -1.83 4.49 17.38
CA CYS A 99 -3.22 4.83 17.04
C CYS A 99 -3.78 3.83 16.04
N HIS A 100 -4.77 3.02 16.45
CA HIS A 100 -5.45 2.10 15.55
C HIS A 100 -6.66 2.79 14.89
N THR A 101 -6.72 2.74 13.58
CA THR A 101 -7.80 3.35 12.79
C THR A 101 -8.36 2.37 11.78
N VAL A 102 -9.70 2.23 11.77
CA VAL A 102 -10.41 1.35 10.83
C VAL A 102 -11.05 2.19 9.75
N ILE A 103 -10.60 1.97 8.51
CA ILE A 103 -11.13 2.64 7.31
C ILE A 103 -12.28 1.79 6.78
N MET A 104 -13.43 2.43 6.56
CA MET A 104 -14.63 1.80 6.06
C MET A 104 -14.99 2.32 4.67
N HIS A 105 -15.31 1.39 3.79
CA HIS A 105 -16.04 1.62 2.55
C HIS A 105 -17.51 1.24 2.80
N THR A 106 -18.40 2.21 2.89
CA THR A 106 -19.78 1.99 3.34
C THR A 106 -20.74 1.51 2.26
N ALA A 107 -20.29 1.45 1.01
CA ALA A 107 -21.01 0.79 -0.08
C ALA A 107 -20.76 -0.72 -0.06
N GLY A 108 -21.62 -1.50 -0.70
CA GLY A 108 -21.52 -2.96 -0.74
C GLY A 108 -20.36 -3.52 -1.55
N GLY A 109 -19.59 -2.66 -2.23
CA GLY A 109 -18.40 -2.99 -3.02
C GLY A 109 -18.14 -1.92 -4.07
N ILE A 110 -17.07 -2.09 -4.82
CA ILE A 110 -16.56 -1.19 -5.84
C ILE A 110 -17.14 -1.62 -7.19
N VAL A 111 -17.74 -0.69 -7.93
CA VAL A 111 -18.31 -0.95 -9.27
C VAL A 111 -17.55 -0.18 -10.35
N GLY A 112 -17.74 -0.57 -11.59
CA GLY A 112 -17.08 0.09 -12.71
C GLY A 112 -17.37 1.59 -12.80
N GLY A 113 -16.31 2.40 -12.83
CA GLY A 113 -16.37 3.87 -12.82
C GLY A 113 -16.12 4.49 -11.44
N ASP A 114 -16.18 3.72 -10.34
CA ASP A 114 -15.87 4.27 -9.02
C ASP A 114 -14.43 4.77 -8.93
N ARG A 115 -14.25 5.89 -8.24
CA ARG A 115 -12.97 6.48 -7.89
C ARG A 115 -12.86 6.56 -6.38
N LEU A 116 -11.84 5.94 -5.79
CA LEU A 116 -11.56 6.03 -4.36
C LEU A 116 -10.17 6.64 -4.17
N SER A 117 -10.11 7.73 -3.41
CA SER A 117 -8.84 8.43 -3.13
C SER A 117 -8.60 8.52 -1.63
N LEU A 118 -7.44 8.07 -1.18
CA LEU A 118 -7.02 8.19 0.21
C LEU A 118 -5.70 8.97 0.26
N ASP A 119 -5.64 10.03 1.07
CA ASP A 119 -4.42 10.78 1.41
C ASP A 119 -4.18 10.62 2.90
N ILE A 120 -3.04 10.04 3.28
CA ILE A 120 -2.71 9.69 4.66
C ILE A 120 -1.38 10.31 5.01
N ARG A 121 -1.34 11.07 6.09
CA ARG A 121 -0.15 11.77 6.56
C ARG A 121 0.18 11.43 8.00
N LEU A 122 1.40 10.98 8.23
CA LEU A 122 1.95 10.80 9.55
C LEU A 122 2.98 11.90 9.80
N LEU A 123 2.72 12.77 10.79
CA LEU A 123 3.66 13.78 11.24
C LEU A 123 4.81 13.12 12.04
N PRO A 124 5.92 13.84 12.31
CA PRO A 124 7.08 13.25 12.98
C PRO A 124 6.75 12.51 14.28
N ASN A 125 7.42 11.37 14.51
CA ASN A 125 7.29 10.52 15.70
C ASN A 125 5.89 9.95 15.93
N SER A 126 4.98 9.98 14.94
CA SER A 126 3.67 9.35 15.09
C SER A 126 3.68 7.89 14.66
N ASN A 127 2.83 7.09 15.29
CA ASN A 127 2.70 5.66 15.02
C ASN A 127 1.23 5.31 14.82
N ALA A 128 0.90 4.80 13.65
CA ALA A 128 -0.48 4.44 13.34
C ALA A 128 -0.58 3.06 12.68
N LEU A 129 -1.63 2.33 13.04
CA LEU A 129 -2.05 1.11 12.35
C LEU A 129 -3.40 1.39 11.68
N LEU A 130 -3.43 1.22 10.37
CA LEU A 130 -4.62 1.40 9.55
C LEU A 130 -5.04 0.08 8.94
N THR A 131 -6.31 -0.26 9.10
CA THR A 131 -6.89 -1.50 8.57
C THR A 131 -8.31 -1.28 8.07
N THR A 132 -8.91 -2.29 7.45
CA THR A 132 -10.32 -2.30 7.05
C THR A 132 -11.09 -3.39 7.80
N PRO A 133 -12.42 -3.26 8.02
CA PRO A 133 -13.16 -4.23 8.83
C PRO A 133 -13.49 -5.52 8.06
N ALA A 134 -13.51 -5.48 6.73
CA ALA A 134 -13.93 -6.59 5.88
C ALA A 134 -13.23 -6.52 4.53
N ALA A 135 -13.30 -7.63 3.78
CA ALA A 135 -12.82 -7.72 2.42
C ALA A 135 -13.51 -6.72 1.50
N ALA A 136 -12.72 -6.02 0.66
CA ALA A 136 -13.24 -5.22 -0.43
C ALA A 136 -13.71 -6.13 -1.57
N LYS A 137 -14.86 -5.81 -2.17
CA LYS A 137 -15.40 -6.54 -3.33
C LYS A 137 -15.37 -5.63 -4.54
N VAL A 138 -14.76 -6.10 -5.63
CA VAL A 138 -14.75 -5.39 -6.91
C VAL A 138 -15.62 -6.16 -7.88
N TYR A 139 -16.72 -5.54 -8.27
CA TYR A 139 -17.71 -6.19 -9.12
C TYR A 139 -17.34 -6.12 -10.60
N ARG A 140 -17.89 -7.04 -11.38
CA ARG A 140 -17.81 -7.00 -12.86
C ARG A 140 -18.37 -5.69 -13.41
N THR A 141 -17.83 -5.25 -14.53
CA THR A 141 -18.26 -4.02 -15.21
C THR A 141 -18.50 -4.23 -16.70
N GLN A 142 -19.23 -3.30 -17.31
CA GLN A 142 -19.47 -3.25 -18.76
C GLN A 142 -18.61 -2.15 -19.42
N GLY A 143 -17.30 -2.14 -19.11
CA GLY A 143 -16.34 -1.30 -19.83
C GLY A 143 -15.75 -0.11 -19.07
N ARG A 144 -16.24 0.22 -17.86
CA ARG A 144 -15.64 1.30 -17.04
C ARG A 144 -14.67 0.73 -16.00
N GLU A 145 -13.45 1.24 -15.96
CA GLU A 145 -12.46 0.87 -14.94
C GLU A 145 -12.80 1.54 -13.60
N ALA A 146 -12.84 0.74 -12.52
CA ALA A 146 -12.82 1.25 -11.15
C ALA A 146 -11.38 1.49 -10.71
N ARG A 147 -11.14 2.57 -9.96
CA ARG A 147 -9.80 2.92 -9.52
C ARG A 147 -9.75 3.30 -8.05
N GLN A 148 -8.78 2.74 -7.33
CA GLN A 148 -8.39 3.17 -5.99
C GLN A 148 -6.99 3.77 -6.03
N THR A 149 -6.81 4.95 -5.45
CA THR A 149 -5.52 5.61 -5.31
C THR A 149 -5.27 5.90 -3.84
N VAL A 150 -4.13 5.47 -3.33
CA VAL A 150 -3.71 5.73 -1.95
C VAL A 150 -2.36 6.43 -1.99
N ALA A 151 -2.30 7.63 -1.44
CA ALA A 151 -1.08 8.40 -1.24
C ALA A 151 -0.77 8.48 0.25
N ILE A 152 0.46 8.11 0.64
CA ILE A 152 0.89 8.06 2.03
C ILE A 152 2.19 8.85 2.18
N ALA A 153 2.23 9.78 3.12
CA ALA A 153 3.44 10.49 3.51
C ALA A 153 3.77 10.15 4.98
N VAL A 154 4.95 9.59 5.21
CA VAL A 154 5.43 9.20 6.54
C VAL A 154 6.62 10.07 6.89
N ALA A 155 6.43 10.99 7.83
CA ALA A 155 7.46 11.92 8.28
C ALA A 155 8.54 11.23 9.13
N ALA A 156 9.60 11.97 9.46
CA ALA A 156 10.76 11.43 10.16
C ALA A 156 10.39 10.70 11.47
N SER A 157 10.98 9.53 11.66
CA SER A 157 10.79 8.67 12.85
C SER A 157 9.33 8.23 13.09
N ALA A 158 8.46 8.38 12.10
CA ALA A 158 7.10 7.86 12.17
C ALA A 158 7.03 6.43 11.62
N VAL A 159 6.05 5.67 12.11
CA VAL A 159 5.80 4.28 11.70
C VAL A 159 4.37 4.12 11.25
N LEU A 160 4.18 3.67 10.02
CA LEU A 160 2.85 3.30 9.51
C LEU A 160 2.77 1.80 9.28
N GLU A 161 1.71 1.21 9.81
CA GLU A 161 1.29 -0.16 9.55
C GLU A 161 0.01 -0.13 8.69
N TRP A 162 0.13 -0.41 7.39
CA TRP A 162 -0.97 -0.43 6.40
C TRP A 162 -1.41 -1.86 6.14
N LEU A 163 -2.47 -2.29 6.82
CA LEU A 163 -2.86 -3.69 6.94
C LEU A 163 -4.35 -3.90 6.57
N PRO A 164 -4.78 -3.60 5.32
CA PRO A 164 -6.17 -3.78 4.90
C PRO A 164 -6.54 -5.27 4.81
N GLN A 165 -7.84 -5.58 4.86
CA GLN A 165 -8.36 -6.89 4.52
C GLN A 165 -8.20 -7.13 3.00
N GLU A 166 -8.42 -8.40 2.57
CA GLU A 166 -8.25 -8.76 1.18
C GLU A 166 -9.21 -8.05 0.21
N THR A 167 -8.77 -7.91 -1.02
CA THR A 167 -9.60 -7.49 -2.15
C THR A 167 -10.05 -8.71 -2.95
N ILE A 168 -11.36 -8.87 -3.14
CA ILE A 168 -11.95 -9.93 -3.95
C ILE A 168 -12.34 -9.33 -5.31
N VAL A 169 -11.60 -9.68 -6.34
CA VAL A 169 -11.82 -9.20 -7.71
C VAL A 169 -12.67 -10.22 -8.45
N PHE A 170 -13.94 -9.88 -8.75
CA PHE A 170 -14.88 -10.77 -9.43
C PHE A 170 -14.52 -10.90 -10.90
N ASP A 171 -14.88 -12.02 -11.50
CA ASP A 171 -14.74 -12.20 -12.96
C ASP A 171 -15.43 -11.09 -13.74
N GLY A 172 -14.76 -10.55 -14.76
CA GLY A 172 -15.23 -9.40 -15.54
C GLY A 172 -15.00 -8.02 -14.92
N ALA A 173 -14.30 -7.92 -13.79
CA ALA A 173 -13.92 -6.64 -13.22
C ALA A 173 -12.81 -5.96 -14.03
N LEU A 174 -12.91 -4.64 -14.18
CA LEU A 174 -11.82 -3.77 -14.66
C LEU A 174 -11.39 -2.91 -13.45
N TYR A 175 -10.26 -3.25 -12.86
CA TYR A 175 -9.83 -2.64 -11.60
C TYR A 175 -8.36 -2.28 -11.60
N ARG A 176 -8.09 -1.07 -11.10
CA ARG A 176 -6.75 -0.57 -10.86
C ARG A 176 -6.61 -0.04 -9.44
N GLN A 177 -5.54 -0.45 -8.76
CA GLN A 177 -5.12 0.13 -7.49
C GLN A 177 -3.70 0.68 -7.61
N ASP A 178 -3.52 1.90 -7.15
CA ASP A 178 -2.23 2.58 -7.09
C ASP A 178 -1.96 2.97 -5.63
N LEU A 179 -0.83 2.54 -5.08
CA LEU A 179 -0.37 2.87 -3.73
C LEU A 179 1.00 3.53 -3.82
N ARG A 180 1.10 4.75 -3.35
CA ARG A 180 2.36 5.48 -3.24
C ARG A 180 2.67 5.82 -1.80
N ILE A 181 3.89 5.51 -1.36
CA ILE A 181 4.39 5.79 -0.02
C ILE A 181 5.65 6.64 -0.15
N ASP A 182 5.67 7.82 0.44
CA ASP A 182 6.83 8.70 0.53
C ASP A 182 7.33 8.66 1.99
N LEU A 183 8.58 8.18 2.18
CA LEU A 183 9.23 8.01 3.49
C LEU A 183 10.26 9.09 3.71
N ALA A 184 10.17 9.84 4.80
CA ALA A 184 11.24 10.67 5.30
C ALA A 184 12.38 9.83 5.92
N PRO A 185 13.54 10.41 6.25
CA PRO A 185 14.60 9.71 6.97
C PRO A 185 14.11 9.07 8.27
N ASN A 186 14.54 7.83 8.54
CA ASN A 186 14.13 7.02 9.70
C ASN A 186 12.62 6.78 9.82
N ALA A 187 11.87 7.00 8.75
CA ALA A 187 10.48 6.59 8.67
C ALA A 187 10.37 5.11 8.28
N HIS A 188 9.32 4.45 8.77
CA HIS A 188 9.09 3.04 8.51
C HIS A 188 7.67 2.78 7.99
N TRP A 189 7.58 1.88 7.04
CA TRP A 189 6.31 1.39 6.54
C TRP A 189 6.27 -0.13 6.57
N ILE A 190 5.19 -0.66 7.14
CA ILE A 190 4.82 -2.06 7.05
C ILE A 190 3.50 -2.11 6.31
N GLY A 191 3.38 -2.94 5.29
CA GLY A 191 2.12 -3.07 4.59
C GLY A 191 1.96 -4.38 3.87
N TRP A 192 0.71 -4.75 3.63
CA TRP A 192 0.38 -5.87 2.78
C TRP A 192 -0.72 -5.56 1.78
N ASP A 193 -0.74 -6.34 0.71
CA ASP A 193 -1.82 -6.44 -0.25
C ASP A 193 -2.18 -7.92 -0.42
N MET A 194 -3.45 -8.23 -0.32
CA MET A 194 -3.99 -9.57 -0.45
C MET A 194 -5.12 -9.54 -1.48
N THR A 195 -4.97 -10.25 -2.58
CA THR A 195 -5.96 -10.26 -3.67
C THR A 195 -6.43 -11.69 -3.95
N ARG A 196 -7.76 -11.86 -4.01
CA ARG A 196 -8.42 -13.08 -4.45
C ARG A 196 -9.10 -12.82 -5.79
N PHE A 197 -8.81 -13.65 -6.77
CA PHE A 197 -9.38 -13.60 -8.11
C PHE A 197 -10.56 -14.57 -8.25
N GLY A 198 -11.76 -14.01 -8.42
CA GLY A 198 -13.03 -14.74 -8.49
C GLY A 198 -13.60 -15.12 -7.13
N ARG A 199 -14.90 -15.47 -7.14
CA ARG A 199 -15.62 -15.99 -5.97
C ARG A 199 -15.41 -17.50 -5.87
N THR A 200 -14.23 -17.90 -5.39
CA THR A 200 -13.78 -19.31 -5.39
C THR A 200 -14.76 -20.27 -4.71
N ALA A 201 -15.47 -19.82 -3.65
CA ALA A 201 -16.52 -20.61 -3.00
C ALA A 201 -17.72 -20.93 -3.91
N ARG A 202 -17.85 -20.23 -5.07
CA ARG A 202 -18.86 -20.47 -6.09
C ARG A 202 -18.26 -21.08 -7.36
N GLY A 203 -17.00 -21.51 -7.32
CA GLY A 203 -16.29 -22.02 -8.49
C GLY A 203 -15.94 -20.98 -9.56
N GLU A 204 -16.11 -19.68 -9.26
CA GLU A 204 -15.78 -18.61 -10.20
C GLU A 204 -14.27 -18.44 -10.33
N LYS A 205 -13.79 -18.39 -11.57
CA LYS A 205 -12.41 -18.08 -11.94
C LYS A 205 -12.35 -16.70 -12.58
N PHE A 206 -11.25 -15.99 -12.44
CA PHE A 206 -11.00 -14.71 -13.11
C PHE A 206 -10.47 -14.95 -14.53
N ILE A 207 -11.37 -15.13 -15.48
CA ILE A 207 -11.05 -15.41 -16.88
C ILE A 207 -11.44 -14.27 -17.83
N ASN A 208 -12.08 -13.24 -17.31
CA ASN A 208 -12.44 -12.01 -17.99
C ASN A 208 -12.03 -10.80 -17.14
N GLY A 209 -11.90 -9.63 -17.80
CA GLY A 209 -11.58 -8.38 -17.12
C GLY A 209 -10.07 -8.09 -17.05
N VAL A 210 -9.69 -7.12 -16.24
CA VAL A 210 -8.29 -6.70 -16.03
C VAL A 210 -8.10 -6.24 -14.60
N TRP A 211 -7.09 -6.77 -13.95
CA TRP A 211 -6.61 -6.27 -12.66
C TRP A 211 -5.21 -5.68 -12.79
N ARG A 212 -4.99 -4.54 -12.14
CA ARG A 212 -3.68 -3.89 -12.04
C ARG A 212 -3.44 -3.44 -10.60
N SER A 213 -2.27 -3.75 -10.06
CA SER A 213 -1.79 -3.23 -8.78
C SER A 213 -0.43 -2.61 -8.97
N HIS A 214 -0.27 -1.38 -8.50
CA HIS A 214 0.97 -0.65 -8.59
C HIS A 214 1.29 -0.05 -7.23
N THR A 215 2.37 -0.51 -6.61
CA THR A 215 2.87 0.00 -5.34
C THR A 215 4.25 0.60 -5.55
N GLU A 216 4.45 1.82 -5.06
CA GLU A 216 5.73 2.52 -5.09
C GLU A 216 6.07 3.04 -3.69
N VAL A 217 7.28 2.74 -3.22
CA VAL A 217 7.84 3.33 -2.00
C VAL A 217 9.05 4.18 -2.38
N TRP A 218 9.03 5.43 -1.97
CA TRP A 218 10.03 6.44 -2.26
C TRP A 218 10.67 6.94 -0.98
N GLN A 219 11.97 7.24 -1.05
CA GLN A 219 12.71 7.89 0.03
C GLN A 219 13.75 8.85 -0.57
N ASN A 220 13.77 10.09 -0.12
CA ASN A 220 14.67 11.14 -0.66
C ASN A 220 14.55 11.26 -2.19
N ASP A 221 13.33 11.34 -2.71
CA ASP A 221 13.00 11.44 -4.13
C ASP A 221 13.54 10.30 -5.01
N ARG A 222 13.89 9.16 -4.39
CA ARG A 222 14.33 7.95 -5.08
C ARG A 222 13.39 6.79 -4.79
N PRO A 223 13.02 5.99 -5.79
CA PRO A 223 12.25 4.78 -5.55
C PRO A 223 13.14 3.74 -4.86
N VAL A 224 12.72 3.28 -3.68
CA VAL A 224 13.41 2.22 -2.93
C VAL A 224 12.76 0.85 -3.17
N TRP A 225 11.50 0.85 -3.56
CA TRP A 225 10.79 -0.35 -3.99
C TRP A 225 9.64 0.01 -4.93
N ILE A 226 9.54 -0.71 -6.05
CA ILE A 226 8.44 -0.61 -7.02
C ILE A 226 7.92 -2.02 -7.29
N ASP A 227 6.61 -2.18 -7.18
CA ASP A 227 5.90 -3.41 -7.51
C ASP A 227 4.78 -3.11 -8.51
N ARG A 228 4.85 -3.74 -9.68
CA ARG A 228 3.86 -3.60 -10.73
C ARG A 228 3.31 -4.96 -11.09
N GLN A 229 2.06 -5.16 -10.82
CA GLN A 229 1.36 -6.38 -11.14
C GLN A 229 0.24 -6.10 -12.14
N TRP A 230 0.10 -6.96 -13.11
CA TRP A 230 -0.93 -6.89 -14.14
C TRP A 230 -1.41 -8.30 -14.47
N LEU A 231 -2.71 -8.50 -14.37
CA LEU A 231 -3.38 -9.75 -14.70
C LEU A 231 -4.59 -9.45 -15.61
N PRO A 232 -4.47 -9.69 -16.92
CA PRO A 232 -5.65 -9.78 -17.76
C PRO A 232 -6.38 -11.10 -17.47
N GLY A 233 -7.69 -11.06 -17.34
CA GLY A 233 -8.54 -12.24 -17.16
C GLY A 233 -8.41 -13.16 -18.37
N SER A 234 -7.99 -14.41 -18.15
CA SER A 234 -7.79 -15.42 -19.18
C SER A 234 -7.69 -16.80 -18.54
N ASP A 235 -8.37 -17.81 -19.15
CA ASP A 235 -8.22 -19.19 -18.69
C ASP A 235 -6.79 -19.70 -18.87
N VAL A 236 -6.10 -19.28 -19.92
CA VAL A 236 -4.69 -19.60 -20.16
C VAL A 236 -3.81 -19.04 -19.04
N LEU A 237 -3.95 -17.77 -18.69
CA LEU A 237 -3.16 -17.14 -17.62
C LEU A 237 -3.54 -17.66 -16.24
N PHE A 238 -4.82 -18.00 -16.03
CA PHE A 238 -5.24 -18.63 -14.78
C PHE A 238 -4.52 -19.93 -14.51
N HIS A 239 -4.32 -20.77 -15.54
CA HIS A 239 -3.66 -22.06 -15.39
C HIS A 239 -2.15 -22.03 -15.66
N SER A 240 -1.63 -21.00 -16.34
CA SER A 240 -0.20 -20.88 -16.66
C SER A 240 0.66 -20.83 -15.39
N PRO A 241 1.78 -21.57 -15.33
CA PRO A 241 2.76 -21.44 -14.24
C PRO A 241 3.38 -20.04 -14.17
N HIS A 242 3.40 -19.29 -15.29
CA HIS A 242 3.83 -17.89 -15.34
C HIS A 242 2.73 -16.90 -14.92
N GLY A 243 1.48 -17.35 -14.81
CA GLY A 243 0.34 -16.62 -14.29
C GLY A 243 -0.01 -17.08 -12.89
N LEU A 244 -1.27 -17.45 -12.69
CA LEU A 244 -1.76 -17.89 -11.38
C LEU A 244 -1.48 -19.36 -11.06
N ALA A 245 -1.10 -20.20 -12.02
CA ALA A 245 -0.89 -21.64 -11.84
C ALA A 245 -2.10 -22.35 -11.18
N GLY A 246 -3.33 -21.92 -11.47
CA GLY A 246 -4.55 -22.42 -10.83
C GLY A 246 -4.77 -21.92 -9.41
N SER A 247 -3.92 -21.03 -8.91
CA SER A 247 -3.96 -20.49 -7.54
C SER A 247 -4.56 -19.07 -7.53
N PRO A 248 -5.84 -18.91 -7.20
CA PRO A 248 -6.55 -17.64 -7.38
C PRO A 248 -6.22 -16.57 -6.35
N ILE A 249 -5.28 -16.84 -5.44
CA ILE A 249 -4.93 -15.92 -4.35
C ILE A 249 -3.46 -15.55 -4.45
N VAL A 250 -3.19 -14.25 -4.47
CA VAL A 250 -1.84 -13.69 -4.40
C VAL A 250 -1.75 -12.69 -3.26
N GLY A 251 -0.58 -12.56 -2.69
CA GLY A 251 -0.33 -11.57 -1.66
C GLY A 251 1.12 -11.12 -1.60
N SER A 252 1.28 -9.91 -1.12
CA SER A 252 2.56 -9.28 -0.86
C SER A 252 2.54 -8.67 0.52
N PHE A 253 3.56 -8.95 1.32
CA PHE A 253 3.84 -8.24 2.56
C PHE A 253 5.21 -7.58 2.42
N ALA A 254 5.33 -6.32 2.77
CA ALA A 254 6.60 -5.62 2.75
C ALA A 254 6.83 -4.83 4.05
N TYR A 255 8.06 -4.83 4.49
CA TYR A 255 8.62 -3.87 5.42
C TYR A 255 9.66 -3.04 4.70
N ILE A 256 9.55 -1.71 4.75
CA ILE A 256 10.50 -0.75 4.17
C ILE A 256 10.81 0.33 5.23
N GLY A 257 12.09 0.63 5.40
CA GLY A 257 12.57 1.65 6.34
C GLY A 257 14.09 1.56 6.54
N GLN A 258 14.60 0.39 6.89
CA GLN A 258 16.03 0.12 7.03
C GLN A 258 16.38 -1.28 6.55
N ALA A 259 17.66 -1.51 6.29
CA ALA A 259 18.15 -2.84 5.98
C ALA A 259 17.81 -3.83 7.10
N VAL A 260 17.50 -5.06 6.75
CA VAL A 260 17.22 -6.15 7.71
C VAL A 260 18.33 -7.18 7.67
N ASP A 261 18.55 -7.85 8.79
CA ASP A 261 19.53 -8.92 8.89
C ASP A 261 19.05 -10.18 8.14
N PRO A 262 19.97 -10.99 7.57
CA PRO A 262 19.63 -12.25 6.91
C PRO A 262 18.84 -13.22 7.82
N GLU A 263 19.09 -13.18 9.13
CA GLU A 263 18.45 -13.99 10.15
C GLU A 263 16.95 -13.68 10.23
N LEU A 264 16.56 -12.40 10.12
CA LEU A 264 15.14 -12.00 10.10
C LEU A 264 14.45 -12.55 8.87
N VAL A 265 15.10 -12.50 7.70
CA VAL A 265 14.58 -13.05 6.45
C VAL A 265 14.39 -14.57 6.57
N GLN A 266 15.37 -15.27 7.15
CA GLN A 266 15.29 -16.72 7.36
C GLN A 266 14.19 -17.07 8.37
N ALA A 267 14.07 -16.33 9.45
CA ALA A 267 12.99 -16.51 10.42
C ALA A 267 11.61 -16.32 9.77
N ALA A 268 11.44 -15.29 8.93
CA ALA A 268 10.19 -15.07 8.19
C ALA A 268 9.85 -16.22 7.22
N ARG A 269 10.85 -16.84 6.58
CA ARG A 269 10.67 -18.05 5.76
C ARG A 269 10.19 -19.24 6.59
N SER A 270 10.82 -19.45 7.76
CA SER A 270 10.51 -20.57 8.66
C SER A 270 9.13 -20.46 9.32
N LEU A 271 8.49 -19.29 9.31
CA LEU A 271 7.12 -19.12 9.81
C LEU A 271 6.05 -19.71 8.86
N TRP A 272 6.42 -20.03 7.61
CA TRP A 272 5.47 -20.69 6.70
C TRP A 272 5.31 -22.16 7.08
N SER A 273 4.08 -22.54 7.40
CA SER A 273 3.71 -23.93 7.73
C SER A 273 2.48 -24.40 6.93
N GLY A 274 1.98 -23.57 6.01
CA GLY A 274 0.81 -23.89 5.20
C GLY A 274 1.13 -24.89 4.08
N THR A 275 0.09 -25.49 3.52
CA THR A 275 0.18 -26.50 2.46
C THR A 275 -0.53 -26.06 1.17
N LEU A 276 -1.34 -25.01 1.24
CA LEU A 276 -2.21 -24.57 0.15
C LEU A 276 -1.63 -23.37 -0.62
N GLY A 277 -0.31 -23.18 -0.58
CA GLY A 277 0.34 -22.10 -1.29
C GLY A 277 1.86 -22.23 -1.36
N GLU A 278 2.42 -21.40 -2.21
CA GLU A 278 3.87 -21.19 -2.37
C GLU A 278 4.24 -19.83 -1.79
N THR A 279 5.35 -19.76 -1.09
CA THR A 279 5.83 -18.54 -0.46
C THR A 279 7.28 -18.24 -0.81
N GLY A 280 7.63 -16.96 -0.75
CA GLY A 280 9.01 -16.51 -0.90
C GLY A 280 9.27 -15.28 -0.04
N VAL A 281 10.46 -15.20 0.54
CA VAL A 281 10.93 -14.03 1.27
C VAL A 281 12.24 -13.56 0.69
N THR A 282 12.30 -12.28 0.35
CA THR A 282 13.49 -11.65 -0.26
C THR A 282 13.92 -10.47 0.60
N ARG A 283 15.22 -10.37 0.86
CA ARG A 283 15.80 -9.17 1.45
C ARG A 283 15.86 -8.07 0.40
N LEU A 284 15.38 -6.89 0.74
CA LEU A 284 15.54 -5.67 -0.04
C LEU A 284 16.69 -4.82 0.52
N GLN A 285 17.11 -3.81 -0.21
CA GLN A 285 18.15 -2.88 0.24
C GLN A 285 17.75 -2.16 1.54
N THR A 286 16.47 -1.81 1.67
CA THR A 286 15.92 -1.04 2.81
C THR A 286 14.78 -1.78 3.50
N GLY A 287 14.79 -3.12 3.49
CA GLY A 287 13.72 -3.90 4.10
C GLY A 287 13.65 -5.34 3.62
N MET A 288 12.42 -5.89 3.62
CA MET A 288 12.14 -7.24 3.13
C MET A 288 10.77 -7.31 2.46
N LEU A 289 10.62 -8.28 1.57
CA LEU A 289 9.40 -8.57 0.82
C LEU A 289 9.05 -10.04 0.98
N CYS A 290 7.80 -10.32 1.35
CA CYS A 290 7.20 -11.65 1.32
C CYS A 290 6.17 -11.73 0.20
N ARG A 291 6.12 -12.88 -0.49
CA ARG A 291 5.17 -13.17 -1.56
C ARG A 291 4.45 -14.47 -1.27
N TYR A 292 3.18 -14.49 -1.61
CA TYR A 292 2.32 -15.67 -1.54
C TYR A 292 1.57 -15.86 -2.85
N ARG A 293 1.43 -17.11 -3.27
CA ARG A 293 0.51 -17.56 -4.32
C ARG A 293 -0.10 -18.89 -3.88
N GLY A 294 -1.41 -18.99 -3.86
CA GLY A 294 -2.06 -20.21 -3.38
C GLY A 294 -3.58 -20.20 -3.48
N THR A 295 -4.19 -21.07 -2.72
CA THR A 295 -5.66 -21.29 -2.72
C THR A 295 -6.33 -20.93 -1.38
N SER A 296 -5.56 -20.60 -0.35
CA SER A 296 -6.06 -20.30 1.01
C SER A 296 -5.74 -18.87 1.43
N THR A 297 -6.78 -18.02 1.53
CA THR A 297 -6.64 -16.68 2.12
C THR A 297 -6.32 -16.77 3.62
N ILE A 298 -6.82 -17.82 4.28
CA ILE A 298 -6.61 -18.02 5.72
C ILE A 298 -5.12 -18.29 6.00
N GLU A 299 -4.50 -19.25 5.29
CA GLU A 299 -3.08 -19.55 5.47
C GLU A 299 -2.18 -18.36 5.12
N MET A 300 -2.49 -17.64 4.02
CA MET A 300 -1.78 -16.43 3.64
C MET A 300 -1.83 -15.38 4.76
N ARG A 301 -3.03 -15.10 5.29
CA ARG A 301 -3.23 -14.11 6.35
C ARG A 301 -2.52 -14.53 7.64
N GLN A 302 -2.61 -15.77 8.05
CA GLN A 302 -1.92 -16.30 9.22
C GLN A 302 -0.41 -16.11 9.11
N TRP A 303 0.16 -16.43 7.94
CA TRP A 303 1.58 -16.23 7.70
C TRP A 303 1.96 -14.75 7.72
N PHE A 304 1.19 -13.87 7.05
CA PHE A 304 1.47 -12.43 7.07
C PHE A 304 1.36 -11.82 8.46
N ILE A 305 0.39 -12.27 9.27
CA ILE A 305 0.29 -11.87 10.68
C ILE A 305 1.52 -12.34 11.46
N ALA A 306 1.97 -13.57 11.28
CA ALA A 306 3.17 -14.09 11.97
C ALA A 306 4.44 -13.31 11.55
N VAL A 307 4.60 -12.99 10.27
CA VAL A 307 5.70 -12.15 9.78
C VAL A 307 5.62 -10.73 10.32
N TRP A 308 4.43 -10.12 10.33
CA TRP A 308 4.20 -8.81 10.93
C TRP A 308 4.58 -8.78 12.41
N GLN A 309 4.18 -9.79 13.17
CA GLN A 309 4.56 -9.95 14.58
C GLN A 309 6.08 -10.06 14.75
N LEU A 310 6.73 -10.86 13.92
CA LEU A 310 8.19 -11.01 13.92
C LEU A 310 8.89 -9.66 13.66
N VAL A 311 8.42 -8.89 12.67
CA VAL A 311 8.97 -7.56 12.34
C VAL A 311 8.78 -6.60 13.52
N ARG A 312 7.57 -6.55 14.11
CA ARG A 312 7.30 -5.69 15.29
C ARG A 312 8.20 -6.02 16.46
N ALA A 313 8.31 -7.30 16.82
CA ALA A 313 9.14 -7.75 17.95
C ALA A 313 10.63 -7.46 17.73
N THR A 314 11.11 -7.70 16.51
CA THR A 314 12.55 -7.58 16.20
C THR A 314 12.98 -6.12 16.05
N LEU A 315 12.25 -5.32 15.26
CA LEU A 315 12.69 -3.99 14.86
C LEU A 315 12.16 -2.89 15.77
N PHE A 316 10.95 -3.05 16.30
CA PHE A 316 10.28 -2.00 17.08
C PHE A 316 10.18 -2.33 18.57
N LYS A 317 10.59 -3.56 18.99
CA LYS A 317 10.47 -4.04 20.36
C LYS A 317 9.03 -3.95 20.91
N ARG A 318 8.04 -4.07 20.02
CA ARG A 318 6.62 -3.99 20.35
C ARG A 318 6.01 -5.38 20.44
N SER A 319 5.15 -5.56 21.43
CA SER A 319 4.30 -6.74 21.53
C SER A 319 3.20 -6.73 20.43
N VAL A 320 2.63 -7.89 20.21
CA VAL A 320 1.54 -8.04 19.25
C VAL A 320 0.23 -7.57 19.85
N CYS A 321 -0.48 -6.71 19.13
CA CYS A 321 -1.86 -6.38 19.40
C CYS A 321 -2.70 -6.55 18.13
N ILE A 322 -3.34 -7.70 17.99
CA ILE A 322 -4.17 -8.01 16.83
C ILE A 322 -5.40 -7.09 16.83
N PRO A 323 -5.66 -6.34 15.75
CA PRO A 323 -6.83 -5.49 15.63
C PRO A 323 -8.12 -6.27 15.90
N ARG A 324 -8.97 -5.76 16.78
CA ARG A 324 -10.21 -6.44 17.18
C ARG A 324 -11.12 -6.77 15.99
N VAL A 325 -11.13 -5.93 14.97
CA VAL A 325 -11.94 -6.13 13.74
C VAL A 325 -11.52 -7.34 12.90
N TRP A 326 -10.34 -7.95 13.17
CA TRP A 326 -9.93 -9.17 12.49
C TRP A 326 -10.46 -10.45 13.14
N GLN A 327 -11.05 -10.33 14.33
CA GLN A 327 -11.57 -11.45 15.12
C GLN A 327 -13.09 -11.65 14.94
N LEU A 328 -13.72 -10.85 14.07
CA LEU A 328 -15.16 -10.87 13.81
C LEU A 328 -15.52 -11.83 12.66
#